data_2c0c48c2e5c53154fb370aba945a8d23
#
_entry.id   2c0c48c2e5c53154fb370aba945a8d23
#
_cell.length_a   1.000
_cell.length_b   1.000
_cell.length_c   1.000
_cell.angle_alpha   90.00
_cell.angle_beta   90.00
_cell.angle_gamma   90.00
#
_symmetry.space_group_name_H-M   'P 1'
#
loop_
_entity.id
_entity.type
_entity.pdbx_description
1 polymer ?
#
loop_
_entity_poly.entity_id
_entity_poly.type
_entity_poly.pdbx_seq_one_letter_code
_entity_poly.pdbx_strand_id
1 'polypeptide(L)'
;MRAAVVGGSLGGLHAALLLQDIGVEVDVYERSPAELTERGAGIGFLPESARYLVERAGVPLDRISVATSRIRYLDRRGERIYDGAHVYRFSSWNTVYRALKARLEPVRYHLGHEMTGWAGTDDAVEVHLASRSARRVDLLVCADGVGSIARARLLPAVRPVYAGYVAWRGMVPEASLDAATRAALADAITYHVYANSHILAYPIPGPDGSVAPGERLMNFVWYRNYLEGGDLDGVLTDDAGQRRELSVPPGAVAARHVAEMRGVAQARLPAPIARVVERVERPFLQVIYDIEVPRMAFGRVCLLGDAAFVVRPHAAAGTAKAAADAWALAEAIARETDVPTALSHWESEQLALGAQLLERTRRIGRRSQVDGNWVPGDPELIFGLRGPGR
;
A
#
# COMPACT_ATOMS: atom_id res chain seq x y z
N MET A 1 -18.47 -23.05 7.98
CA MET A 1 -18.37 -22.19 6.79
C MET A 1 -16.95 -22.25 6.26
N ARG A 2 -16.76 -22.32 4.94
CA ARG A 2 -15.45 -22.31 4.26
C ARG A 2 -15.33 -21.06 3.40
N ALA A 3 -14.18 -20.41 3.43
CA ALA A 3 -13.88 -19.24 2.61
C ALA A 3 -12.60 -19.43 1.81
N ALA A 4 -12.59 -18.90 0.60
CA ALA A 4 -11.37 -18.70 -0.20
C ALA A 4 -11.03 -17.21 -0.23
N VAL A 5 -9.79 -16.88 0.08
CA VAL A 5 -9.22 -15.53 -0.06
C VAL A 5 -8.25 -15.55 -1.22
N VAL A 6 -8.49 -14.76 -2.25
CA VAL A 6 -7.61 -14.63 -3.42
C VAL A 6 -6.77 -13.37 -3.30
N GLY A 7 -5.44 -13.55 -3.28
CA GLY A 7 -4.45 -12.53 -3.01
C GLY A 7 -3.88 -12.63 -1.59
N GLY A 8 -2.61 -13.02 -1.49
CA GLY A 8 -1.90 -13.28 -0.24
C GLY A 8 -1.16 -12.07 0.34
N SER A 9 -1.48 -10.85 -0.09
CA SER A 9 -0.91 -9.60 0.43
C SER A 9 -1.60 -9.15 1.72
N LEU A 10 -1.28 -7.96 2.22
CA LEU A 10 -1.75 -7.46 3.52
C LEU A 10 -3.27 -7.51 3.67
N GLY A 11 -4.03 -7.08 2.65
CA GLY A 11 -5.50 -7.11 2.70
C GLY A 11 -6.06 -8.53 2.82
N GLY A 12 -5.55 -9.46 2.00
CA GLY A 12 -5.99 -10.86 2.05
C GLY A 12 -5.58 -11.56 3.36
N LEU A 13 -4.39 -11.28 3.89
CA LEU A 13 -3.97 -11.82 5.19
C LEU A 13 -4.84 -11.30 6.34
N HIS A 14 -5.20 -10.00 6.35
CA HIS A 14 -6.14 -9.48 7.34
C HIS A 14 -7.50 -10.18 7.25
N ALA A 15 -8.03 -10.33 6.02
CA ALA A 15 -9.32 -11.01 5.82
C ALA A 15 -9.26 -12.48 6.28
N ALA A 16 -8.20 -13.20 5.90
CA ALA A 16 -8.03 -14.60 6.29
C ALA A 16 -7.98 -14.79 7.80
N LEU A 17 -7.13 -14.02 8.47
CA LEU A 17 -6.92 -14.14 9.92
C LEU A 17 -8.17 -13.76 10.70
N LEU A 18 -8.85 -12.67 10.33
CA LEU A 18 -10.06 -12.20 11.01
C LEU A 18 -11.24 -13.15 10.80
N LEU A 19 -11.36 -13.76 9.62
CA LEU A 19 -12.36 -14.80 9.37
C LEU A 19 -12.04 -16.08 10.16
N GLN A 20 -10.77 -16.46 10.30
CA GLN A 20 -10.37 -17.59 11.14
C GLN A 20 -10.70 -17.34 12.62
N ASP A 21 -10.49 -16.12 13.11
CA ASP A 21 -10.81 -15.75 14.51
C ASP A 21 -12.29 -15.98 14.88
N ILE A 22 -13.19 -15.95 13.88
CA ILE A 22 -14.62 -16.22 14.07
C ILE A 22 -15.05 -17.64 13.66
N GLY A 23 -14.08 -18.56 13.47
CA GLY A 23 -14.31 -19.97 13.22
C GLY A 23 -14.59 -20.34 11.76
N VAL A 24 -14.29 -19.48 10.80
CA VAL A 24 -14.35 -19.79 9.37
C VAL A 24 -13.11 -20.57 8.95
N GLU A 25 -13.28 -21.65 8.22
CA GLU A 25 -12.20 -22.38 7.57
C GLU A 25 -11.74 -21.62 6.32
N VAL A 26 -10.51 -21.09 6.32
CA VAL A 26 -10.02 -20.18 5.27
C VAL A 26 -8.79 -20.75 4.58
N ASP A 27 -8.79 -20.72 3.25
CA ASP A 27 -7.62 -20.96 2.41
C ASP A 27 -7.27 -19.68 1.63
N VAL A 28 -5.98 -19.30 1.62
CA VAL A 28 -5.45 -18.15 0.87
C VAL A 28 -4.74 -18.65 -0.37
N TYR A 29 -5.12 -18.10 -1.53
CA TYR A 29 -4.53 -18.42 -2.83
C TYR A 29 -3.74 -17.22 -3.36
N GLU A 30 -2.42 -17.37 -3.49
CA GLU A 30 -1.51 -16.35 -4.02
C GLU A 30 -0.92 -16.82 -5.35
N ARG A 31 -1.02 -15.96 -6.38
CA ARG A 31 -0.52 -16.26 -7.73
C ARG A 31 1.01 -16.35 -7.82
N SER A 32 1.72 -15.61 -6.96
CA SER A 32 3.19 -15.67 -6.91
C SER A 32 3.65 -17.08 -6.50
N PRO A 33 4.59 -17.69 -7.24
CA PRO A 33 5.13 -19.00 -6.88
C PRO A 33 6.10 -18.93 -5.68
N ALA A 34 6.55 -17.73 -5.33
CA ALA A 34 7.42 -17.47 -4.19
C ALA A 34 6.74 -16.51 -3.21
N GLU A 35 7.23 -16.52 -1.97
CA GLU A 35 6.79 -15.58 -0.95
C GLU A 35 6.95 -14.13 -1.41
N LEU A 36 6.04 -13.26 -0.96
CA LEU A 36 6.02 -11.85 -1.31
C LEU A 36 7.07 -11.03 -0.55
N THR A 37 8.15 -11.68 -0.08
CA THR A 37 9.28 -11.03 0.55
C THR A 37 10.01 -10.12 -0.44
N GLU A 38 10.67 -9.07 0.04
CA GLU A 38 11.38 -8.05 -0.75
C GLU A 38 10.47 -7.21 -1.68
N ARG A 39 9.16 -7.32 -1.52
CA ARG A 39 8.20 -6.45 -2.22
C ARG A 39 7.80 -5.27 -1.33
N GLY A 40 7.43 -4.17 -1.97
CA GLY A 40 6.98 -2.97 -1.28
C GLY A 40 8.13 -2.14 -0.69
N ALA A 41 7.74 -1.14 0.06
CA ALA A 41 8.61 -0.16 0.69
C ALA A 41 8.06 0.25 2.05
N GLY A 42 8.49 1.41 2.54
CA GLY A 42 7.91 2.02 3.73
C GLY A 42 6.43 2.35 3.54
N ILE A 43 5.68 2.15 4.59
CA ILE A 43 4.26 2.51 4.70
C ILE A 43 4.05 3.37 5.95
N GLY A 44 3.15 4.36 5.85
CA GLY A 44 2.57 4.95 7.04
C GLY A 44 1.73 3.88 7.75
N PHE A 45 1.97 3.70 9.03
CA PHE A 45 1.38 2.60 9.80
C PHE A 45 0.29 3.14 10.72
N LEU A 46 -0.90 3.30 10.16
CA LEU A 46 -2.07 3.79 10.86
C LEU A 46 -2.61 2.75 11.86
N PRO A 47 -3.38 3.18 12.87
CA PRO A 47 -3.95 2.28 13.87
C PRO A 47 -4.70 1.09 13.27
N GLU A 48 -5.48 1.29 12.22
CA GLU A 48 -6.24 0.22 11.57
C GLU A 48 -5.33 -0.83 10.93
N SER A 49 -4.19 -0.41 10.35
CA SER A 49 -3.20 -1.35 9.80
C SER A 49 -2.52 -2.20 10.88
N ALA A 50 -2.39 -1.64 12.09
CA ALA A 50 -1.73 -2.28 13.21
C ALA A 50 -2.69 -3.14 14.05
N ARG A 51 -3.99 -2.86 13.98
CA ARG A 51 -5.01 -3.34 14.92
C ARG A 51 -4.97 -4.84 15.15
N TYR A 52 -4.93 -5.64 14.07
CA TYR A 52 -4.88 -7.09 14.20
C TYR A 52 -3.63 -7.56 14.96
N LEU A 53 -2.46 -7.06 14.58
CA LEU A 53 -1.20 -7.46 15.20
C LEU A 53 -1.14 -7.08 16.68
N VAL A 54 -1.70 -5.95 17.06
CA VAL A 54 -1.71 -5.47 18.44
C VAL A 54 -2.81 -6.16 19.27
N GLU A 55 -4.06 -6.10 18.83
CA GLU A 55 -5.22 -6.52 19.64
C GLU A 55 -5.42 -8.04 19.64
N ARG A 56 -5.13 -8.73 18.52
CA ARG A 56 -5.35 -10.18 18.39
C ARG A 56 -4.07 -10.98 18.55
N ALA A 57 -2.97 -10.49 17.98
CA ALA A 57 -1.70 -11.19 17.98
C ALA A 57 -0.75 -10.78 19.14
N GLY A 58 -1.09 -9.73 19.91
CA GLY A 58 -0.30 -9.26 21.05
C GLY A 58 1.09 -8.72 20.68
N VAL A 59 1.29 -8.29 19.42
CA VAL A 59 2.58 -7.78 18.96
C VAL A 59 2.74 -6.32 19.38
N PRO A 60 3.80 -5.97 20.16
CA PRO A 60 4.04 -4.58 20.52
C PRO A 60 4.34 -3.72 19.27
N LEU A 61 3.72 -2.53 19.16
CA LEU A 61 3.94 -1.60 18.05
C LEU A 61 5.42 -1.28 17.81
N ASP A 62 6.20 -1.13 18.89
CA ASP A 62 7.62 -0.80 18.81
C ASP A 62 8.50 -1.95 18.29
N ARG A 63 7.93 -3.14 18.08
CA ARG A 63 8.61 -4.27 17.43
C ARG A 63 8.42 -4.30 15.92
N ILE A 64 7.42 -3.59 15.42
CA ILE A 64 7.01 -3.65 14.01
C ILE A 64 6.93 -2.28 13.34
N SER A 65 7.24 -1.20 14.07
CA SER A 65 7.18 0.15 13.53
C SER A 65 8.16 1.10 14.22
N VAL A 66 8.60 2.10 13.49
CA VAL A 66 9.39 3.23 13.99
C VAL A 66 8.46 4.41 14.22
N ALA A 67 8.49 4.99 15.42
CA ALA A 67 7.81 6.23 15.71
C ALA A 67 8.69 7.42 15.32
N THR A 68 8.05 8.50 14.84
CA THR A 68 8.66 9.82 14.66
C THR A 68 7.79 10.84 15.38
N SER A 69 8.41 11.87 15.97
CA SER A 69 7.69 12.89 16.74
C SER A 69 7.42 14.19 15.96
N ARG A 70 7.93 14.30 14.74
CA ARG A 70 7.93 15.56 13.97
C ARG A 70 7.48 15.39 12.53
N ILE A 71 6.77 16.39 12.01
CA ILE A 71 6.61 16.65 10.58
C ILE A 71 7.52 17.81 10.24
N ARG A 72 8.47 17.60 9.34
CA ARG A 72 9.47 18.58 8.95
C ARG A 72 9.36 18.89 7.46
N TYR A 73 9.53 20.16 7.11
CA TYR A 73 9.69 20.60 5.72
C TYR A 73 11.00 21.33 5.57
N LEU A 74 11.76 20.96 4.55
CA LEU A 74 13.01 21.61 4.18
C LEU A 74 12.81 22.40 2.89
N ASP A 75 13.39 23.60 2.82
CA ASP A 75 13.54 24.32 1.56
C ASP A 75 14.65 23.71 0.70
N ARG A 76 14.91 24.26 -0.50
CA ARG A 76 15.97 23.78 -1.40
C ARG A 76 17.37 23.90 -0.79
N ARG A 77 17.59 24.83 0.12
CA ARG A 77 18.89 25.03 0.82
C ARG A 77 19.08 24.08 1.99
N GLY A 78 18.03 23.35 2.39
CA GLY A 78 18.02 22.46 3.54
C GLY A 78 17.64 23.17 4.84
N GLU A 79 17.17 24.39 4.77
CA GLU A 79 16.65 25.13 5.92
C GLU A 79 15.25 24.61 6.30
N ARG A 80 14.97 24.56 7.59
CA ARG A 80 13.65 24.11 8.10
C ARG A 80 12.64 25.23 7.96
N ILE A 81 11.74 25.13 6.99
CA ILE A 81 10.63 26.07 6.80
C ILE A 81 9.39 25.71 7.63
N TYR A 82 9.33 24.48 8.14
CA TYR A 82 8.33 24.01 9.10
C TYR A 82 8.89 22.83 9.90
N ASP A 83 8.61 22.79 11.20
CA ASP A 83 8.97 21.68 12.10
C ASP A 83 7.93 21.55 13.21
N GLY A 84 6.81 20.89 12.89
CA GLY A 84 5.66 20.72 13.77
C GLY A 84 5.72 19.43 14.58
N ALA A 85 5.28 19.47 15.82
CA ALA A 85 5.12 18.27 16.64
C ALA A 85 3.94 17.44 16.13
N HIS A 86 4.19 16.20 15.78
CA HIS A 86 3.17 15.22 15.41
C HIS A 86 3.77 13.82 15.43
N VAL A 87 3.08 12.87 16.06
CA VAL A 87 3.54 11.49 16.15
C VAL A 87 2.97 10.70 14.98
N TYR A 88 3.87 10.17 14.14
CA TYR A 88 3.55 9.14 13.17
C TYR A 88 4.26 7.84 13.50
N ARG A 89 3.72 6.74 13.02
CA ARG A 89 4.41 5.46 12.95
C ARG A 89 4.58 5.03 11.51
N PHE A 90 5.74 4.45 11.24
CA PHE A 90 6.11 3.92 9.93
C PHE A 90 6.56 2.48 10.08
N SER A 91 6.17 1.65 9.13
CA SER A 91 6.64 0.27 9.04
C SER A 91 7.14 -0.04 7.64
N SER A 92 7.75 -1.18 7.45
CA SER A 92 7.97 -1.71 6.12
C SER A 92 6.83 -2.67 5.76
N TRP A 93 6.47 -2.70 4.49
CA TRP A 93 5.49 -3.67 4.00
C TRP A 93 5.90 -5.11 4.38
N ASN A 94 7.19 -5.43 4.25
CA ASN A 94 7.74 -6.75 4.60
C ASN A 94 7.59 -7.09 6.08
N THR A 95 7.84 -6.14 6.98
CA THR A 95 7.69 -6.37 8.43
C THR A 95 6.25 -6.74 8.76
N VAL A 96 5.28 -5.98 8.23
CA VAL A 96 3.85 -6.24 8.45
C VAL A 96 3.43 -7.57 7.81
N TYR A 97 3.85 -7.81 6.56
CA TYR A 97 3.55 -9.05 5.85
C TYR A 97 4.04 -10.30 6.61
N ARG A 98 5.30 -10.30 7.04
CA ARG A 98 5.87 -11.43 7.81
C ARG A 98 5.13 -11.63 9.13
N ALA A 99 4.81 -10.54 9.84
CA ALA A 99 4.10 -10.59 11.12
C ALA A 99 2.69 -11.17 10.99
N LEU A 100 1.94 -10.78 9.96
CA LEU A 100 0.62 -11.35 9.66
C LEU A 100 0.72 -12.79 9.18
N LYS A 101 1.59 -13.07 8.22
CA LYS A 101 1.74 -14.41 7.63
C LYS A 101 2.14 -15.46 8.68
N ALA A 102 2.98 -15.08 9.65
CA ALA A 102 3.39 -15.98 10.75
C ALA A 102 2.22 -16.42 11.67
N ARG A 103 1.04 -15.80 11.55
CA ARG A 103 -0.18 -16.16 12.29
C ARG A 103 -1.10 -17.09 11.52
N LEU A 104 -0.91 -17.19 10.21
CA LEU A 104 -1.66 -18.12 9.37
C LEU A 104 -0.94 -19.47 9.32
N GLU A 105 -1.70 -20.57 9.47
CA GLU A 105 -1.14 -21.91 9.29
C GLU A 105 -0.55 -22.07 7.89
N PRO A 106 0.70 -22.57 7.76
CA PRO A 106 1.38 -22.66 6.46
C PRO A 106 0.58 -23.43 5.40
N VAL A 107 -0.13 -24.50 5.81
CA VAL A 107 -0.96 -25.34 4.93
C VAL A 107 -2.15 -24.59 4.32
N ARG A 108 -2.53 -23.47 4.90
CA ARG A 108 -3.63 -22.62 4.44
C ARG A 108 -3.21 -21.51 3.49
N TYR A 109 -1.92 -21.37 3.19
CA TYR A 109 -1.38 -20.35 2.29
C TYR A 109 -0.74 -21.00 1.07
N HIS A 110 -1.45 -20.93 -0.05
CA HIS A 110 -1.12 -21.64 -1.29
C HIS A 110 -0.43 -20.71 -2.29
N LEU A 111 0.89 -20.82 -2.42
CA LEU A 111 1.69 -20.11 -3.41
C LEU A 111 1.54 -20.76 -4.81
N GLY A 112 1.66 -19.94 -5.87
CA GLY A 112 1.55 -20.41 -7.25
C GLY A 112 0.13 -20.81 -7.66
N HIS A 113 -0.88 -20.39 -6.89
CA HIS A 113 -2.29 -20.70 -7.14
C HIS A 113 -3.04 -19.46 -7.63
N GLU A 114 -2.90 -19.18 -8.91
CA GLU A 114 -3.63 -18.10 -9.57
C GLU A 114 -5.09 -18.49 -9.79
N MET A 115 -6.02 -17.62 -9.36
CA MET A 115 -7.43 -17.76 -9.70
C MET A 115 -7.66 -17.37 -11.16
N THR A 116 -8.29 -18.25 -11.93
CA THR A 116 -8.67 -17.99 -13.31
C THR A 116 -10.15 -17.58 -13.48
N GLY A 117 -10.95 -17.85 -12.45
CA GLY A 117 -12.35 -17.49 -12.42
C GLY A 117 -13.11 -18.24 -11.33
N TRP A 118 -14.41 -18.13 -11.37
CA TRP A 118 -15.32 -18.89 -10.49
C TRP A 118 -16.68 -19.09 -11.15
N ALA A 119 -17.44 -20.06 -10.65
CA ALA A 119 -18.85 -20.22 -10.89
C ALA A 119 -19.62 -20.12 -9.58
N GLY A 120 -20.76 -19.42 -9.58
CA GLY A 120 -21.62 -19.28 -8.40
C GLY A 120 -22.87 -20.15 -8.53
N THR A 121 -23.31 -20.71 -7.39
CA THR A 121 -24.65 -21.24 -7.18
C THR A 121 -25.29 -20.47 -6.02
N ASP A 122 -26.58 -20.70 -5.75
CA ASP A 122 -27.25 -20.04 -4.62
C ASP A 122 -26.59 -20.38 -3.28
N ASP A 123 -26.02 -21.59 -3.16
CA ASP A 123 -25.46 -22.09 -1.91
C ASP A 123 -23.93 -21.98 -1.79
N ALA A 124 -23.21 -21.83 -2.90
CA ALA A 124 -21.75 -21.90 -2.88
C ALA A 124 -21.10 -21.20 -4.08
N VAL A 125 -19.77 -21.03 -3.97
CA VAL A 125 -18.90 -20.57 -5.06
C VAL A 125 -17.89 -21.66 -5.36
N GLU A 126 -17.74 -22.02 -6.63
CA GLU A 126 -16.67 -22.89 -7.12
C GLU A 126 -15.56 -22.03 -7.69
N VAL A 127 -14.42 -21.96 -7.00
CA VAL A 127 -13.25 -21.17 -7.39
C VAL A 127 -12.37 -22.01 -8.31
N HIS A 128 -12.04 -21.49 -9.49
CA HIS A 128 -11.20 -22.15 -10.48
C HIS A 128 -9.77 -21.60 -10.39
N LEU A 129 -8.80 -22.50 -10.29
CA LEU A 129 -7.38 -22.19 -10.20
C LEU A 129 -6.62 -22.62 -11.48
N ALA A 130 -5.53 -21.95 -11.80
CA ALA A 130 -4.70 -22.25 -12.97
C ALA A 130 -4.17 -23.71 -12.98
N SER A 131 -4.02 -24.33 -11.81
CA SER A 131 -3.70 -25.76 -11.64
C SER A 131 -4.80 -26.72 -12.09
N ARG A 132 -5.88 -26.23 -12.69
CA ARG A 132 -7.10 -26.96 -13.07
C ARG A 132 -7.84 -27.62 -11.88
N SER A 133 -7.51 -27.23 -10.66
CA SER A 133 -8.26 -27.62 -9.47
C SER A 133 -9.39 -26.63 -9.22
N ALA A 134 -10.52 -27.15 -8.72
CA ALA A 134 -11.64 -26.34 -8.27
C ALA A 134 -11.79 -26.46 -6.75
N ARG A 135 -12.29 -25.41 -6.11
CA ARG A 135 -12.57 -25.37 -4.68
C ARG A 135 -13.97 -24.84 -4.44
N ARG A 136 -14.80 -25.64 -3.79
CA ARG A 136 -16.14 -25.22 -3.37
C ARG A 136 -16.09 -24.58 -2.00
N VAL A 137 -16.54 -23.33 -1.91
CA VAL A 137 -16.55 -22.50 -0.70
C VAL A 137 -17.89 -21.78 -0.53
N ASP A 138 -18.16 -21.32 0.68
CA ASP A 138 -19.37 -20.56 1.00
C ASP A 138 -19.18 -19.05 0.75
N LEU A 139 -17.93 -18.57 0.79
CA LEU A 139 -17.53 -17.16 0.60
C LEU A 139 -16.24 -17.09 -0.23
N LEU A 140 -16.25 -16.21 -1.24
CA LEU A 140 -15.06 -15.84 -2.00
C LEU A 140 -14.68 -14.37 -1.73
N VAL A 141 -13.53 -14.14 -1.12
CA VAL A 141 -12.96 -12.81 -0.88
C VAL A 141 -11.88 -12.53 -1.91
N CYS A 142 -12.11 -11.57 -2.80
CA CYS A 142 -11.16 -11.17 -3.82
C CYS A 142 -10.36 -9.96 -3.31
N ALA A 143 -9.13 -10.22 -2.82
CA ALA A 143 -8.14 -9.26 -2.37
C ALA A 143 -6.93 -9.23 -3.33
N ASP A 144 -7.19 -9.42 -4.63
CA ASP A 144 -6.23 -9.64 -5.72
C ASP A 144 -5.61 -8.34 -6.28
N GLY A 145 -5.82 -7.23 -5.58
CA GLY A 145 -5.08 -5.98 -5.72
C GLY A 145 -5.47 -5.14 -6.95
N VAL A 146 -4.58 -4.21 -7.32
CA VAL A 146 -4.80 -3.22 -8.39
C VAL A 146 -5.18 -3.87 -9.72
N GLY A 147 -4.53 -4.98 -10.08
CA GLY A 147 -4.80 -5.76 -11.30
C GLY A 147 -5.88 -6.83 -11.13
N SER A 148 -6.88 -6.63 -10.27
CA SER A 148 -7.91 -7.61 -9.92
C SER A 148 -8.63 -8.20 -11.13
N ILE A 149 -8.48 -9.52 -11.29
CA ILE A 149 -9.24 -10.33 -12.28
C ILE A 149 -10.71 -10.37 -11.88
N ALA A 150 -10.99 -10.42 -10.58
CA ALA A 150 -12.35 -10.42 -10.07
C ALA A 150 -13.09 -9.13 -10.43
N ARG A 151 -12.46 -7.95 -10.20
CA ARG A 151 -13.04 -6.66 -10.60
C ARG A 151 -13.26 -6.60 -12.11
N ALA A 152 -12.27 -6.99 -12.89
CA ALA A 152 -12.37 -6.95 -14.36
C ALA A 152 -13.54 -7.80 -14.89
N ARG A 153 -13.84 -8.91 -14.22
CA ARG A 153 -14.98 -9.79 -14.57
C ARG A 153 -16.32 -9.25 -14.09
N LEU A 154 -16.39 -8.77 -12.83
CA LEU A 154 -17.65 -8.31 -12.22
C LEU A 154 -18.05 -6.92 -12.71
N LEU A 155 -17.07 -6.07 -12.97
CA LEU A 155 -17.24 -4.65 -13.28
C LEU A 155 -16.37 -4.27 -14.49
N PRO A 156 -16.65 -4.82 -15.67
CA PRO A 156 -15.78 -4.64 -16.85
C PRO A 156 -15.67 -3.18 -17.34
N ALA A 157 -16.55 -2.30 -16.90
CA ALA A 157 -16.48 -0.86 -17.20
C ALA A 157 -15.50 -0.11 -16.28
N VAL A 158 -15.13 -0.67 -15.11
CA VAL A 158 -14.23 -0.02 -14.16
C VAL A 158 -12.78 -0.22 -14.62
N ARG A 159 -12.11 0.89 -14.92
CA ARG A 159 -10.70 0.93 -15.33
C ARG A 159 -9.89 1.76 -14.35
N PRO A 160 -8.59 1.45 -14.16
CA PRO A 160 -7.67 2.35 -13.49
C PRO A 160 -7.58 3.68 -14.23
N VAL A 161 -7.67 4.79 -13.50
CA VAL A 161 -7.50 6.14 -14.04
C VAL A 161 -6.14 6.66 -13.61
N TYR A 162 -5.28 6.96 -14.56
CA TYR A 162 -3.95 7.49 -14.28
C TYR A 162 -4.03 8.86 -13.62
N ALA A 163 -3.30 9.06 -12.54
CA ALA A 163 -3.34 10.30 -11.76
C ALA A 163 -2.46 11.43 -12.33
N GLY A 164 -1.70 11.17 -13.40
CA GLY A 164 -0.78 12.13 -14.02
C GLY A 164 0.66 12.09 -13.47
N TYR A 165 0.96 11.19 -12.56
CA TYR A 165 2.29 11.07 -11.93
C TYR A 165 2.62 9.66 -11.45
N VAL A 166 3.90 9.42 -11.21
CA VAL A 166 4.42 8.19 -10.62
C VAL A 166 5.08 8.49 -9.27
N ALA A 167 5.19 7.49 -8.43
CA ALA A 167 6.01 7.51 -7.23
C ALA A 167 7.32 6.78 -7.51
N TRP A 168 8.43 7.51 -7.47
CA TRP A 168 9.75 6.95 -7.30
C TRP A 168 9.94 6.56 -5.84
N ARG A 169 10.45 5.37 -5.60
CA ARG A 169 10.61 4.84 -4.26
C ARG A 169 11.96 4.16 -4.10
N GLY A 170 12.45 4.15 -2.88
CA GLY A 170 13.67 3.45 -2.53
C GLY A 170 13.95 3.50 -1.05
N MET A 171 14.85 2.64 -0.63
CA MET A 171 15.26 2.50 0.76
C MET A 171 16.78 2.38 0.81
N VAL A 172 17.37 2.95 1.83
CA VAL A 172 18.83 2.82 2.12
C VAL A 172 19.03 2.43 3.58
N PRO A 173 20.05 1.63 3.91
CA PRO A 173 20.44 1.44 5.30
C PRO A 173 20.76 2.79 5.96
N GLU A 174 20.19 3.07 7.12
CA GLU A 174 20.45 4.32 7.85
C GLU A 174 21.97 4.49 8.15
N ALA A 175 22.66 3.38 8.42
CA ALA A 175 24.10 3.36 8.64
C ALA A 175 24.93 3.81 7.42
N SER A 176 24.39 3.71 6.19
CA SER A 176 25.09 4.13 4.97
C SER A 176 25.06 5.66 4.75
N LEU A 177 24.24 6.38 5.49
CA LEU A 177 24.14 7.83 5.44
C LEU A 177 25.18 8.48 6.34
N ASP A 178 25.71 9.62 5.93
CA ASP A 178 26.62 10.42 6.77
C ASP A 178 25.91 10.98 8.01
N ALA A 179 26.68 11.36 9.03
CA ALA A 179 26.15 11.82 10.32
C ALA A 179 25.26 13.07 10.18
N ALA A 180 25.62 14.00 9.28
CA ALA A 180 24.86 15.23 9.06
C ALA A 180 23.48 14.91 8.44
N THR A 181 23.45 14.02 7.45
CA THR A 181 22.20 13.54 6.83
C THR A 181 21.31 12.82 7.84
N ARG A 182 21.87 11.91 8.64
CA ARG A 182 21.09 11.23 9.71
C ARG A 182 20.52 12.23 10.71
N ALA A 183 21.31 13.20 11.17
CA ALA A 183 20.85 14.21 12.12
C ALA A 183 19.74 15.11 11.54
N ALA A 184 19.84 15.48 10.26
CA ALA A 184 18.85 16.31 9.58
C ALA A 184 17.49 15.60 9.42
N LEU A 185 17.48 14.27 9.23
CA LEU A 185 16.30 13.47 9.00
C LEU A 185 15.81 12.72 10.25
N ALA A 186 16.54 12.82 11.37
CA ALA A 186 16.21 12.10 12.59
C ALA A 186 14.84 12.48 13.15
N ASP A 187 14.13 11.47 13.68
CA ASP A 187 12.87 11.61 14.41
C ASP A 187 11.76 12.40 13.67
N ALA A 188 11.77 12.34 12.36
CA ALA A 188 10.82 13.09 11.54
C ALA A 188 10.40 12.33 10.28
N ILE A 189 9.18 12.61 9.82
CA ILE A 189 8.90 12.57 8.39
C ILE A 189 9.32 13.91 7.80
N THR A 190 10.21 13.88 6.83
CA THR A 190 10.79 15.09 6.25
C THR A 190 10.36 15.25 4.80
N TYR A 191 9.76 16.40 4.49
CA TYR A 191 9.24 16.75 3.17
C TYR A 191 10.12 17.80 2.49
N HIS A 192 10.14 17.74 1.17
CA HIS A 192 10.45 18.86 0.30
C HIS A 192 9.41 18.96 -0.80
N VAL A 193 8.88 20.17 -1.02
CA VAL A 193 7.81 20.42 -1.99
C VAL A 193 8.28 21.51 -2.95
N TYR A 194 8.12 21.28 -4.24
CA TYR A 194 8.39 22.25 -5.29
C TYR A 194 7.35 22.07 -6.43
N ALA A 195 7.41 22.93 -7.44
CA ALA A 195 6.41 22.93 -8.51
C ALA A 195 6.21 21.54 -9.14
N ASN A 196 4.97 21.07 -9.12
CA ASN A 196 4.51 19.79 -9.66
C ASN A 196 5.22 18.54 -9.10
N SER A 197 5.69 18.63 -7.85
CA SER A 197 6.38 17.51 -7.22
C SER A 197 6.49 17.67 -5.70
N HIS A 198 6.54 16.55 -4.99
CA HIS A 198 7.02 16.51 -3.62
C HIS A 198 7.71 15.19 -3.32
N ILE A 199 8.61 15.23 -2.37
CA ILE A 199 9.31 14.06 -1.83
C ILE A 199 9.18 14.05 -0.32
N LEU A 200 9.12 12.86 0.24
CA LEU A 200 9.15 12.63 1.68
C LEU A 200 10.13 11.51 2.01
N ALA A 201 10.83 11.67 3.13
CA ALA A 201 11.75 10.67 3.68
C ALA A 201 11.41 10.41 5.14
N TYR A 202 11.45 9.14 5.55
CA TYR A 202 11.15 8.71 6.92
C TYR A 202 11.80 7.36 7.25
N PRO A 203 12.16 7.11 8.53
CA PRO A 203 12.74 5.85 8.95
C PRO A 203 11.67 4.74 9.03
N ILE A 204 12.08 3.52 8.68
CA ILE A 204 11.27 2.29 8.78
C ILE A 204 12.12 1.17 9.39
N PRO A 205 11.51 0.05 9.87
CA PRO A 205 12.27 -1.10 10.34
C PRO A 205 13.28 -1.60 9.32
N GLY A 206 14.40 -2.11 9.78
CA GLY A 206 15.44 -2.75 9.00
C GLY A 206 14.97 -4.03 8.30
N PRO A 207 15.81 -4.63 7.44
CA PRO A 207 15.46 -5.86 6.71
C PRO A 207 15.13 -7.05 7.61
N ASP A 208 15.76 -7.12 8.77
CA ASP A 208 15.55 -8.10 9.84
C ASP A 208 14.41 -7.74 10.80
N GLY A 209 13.80 -6.56 10.62
CA GLY A 209 12.77 -6.00 11.48
C GLY A 209 13.31 -5.12 12.61
N SER A 210 14.63 -4.88 12.72
CA SER A 210 15.19 -3.99 13.73
C SER A 210 14.64 -2.57 13.62
N VAL A 211 14.29 -1.99 14.75
CA VAL A 211 13.80 -0.60 14.88
C VAL A 211 14.83 0.32 15.54
N ALA A 212 16.01 -0.23 15.91
CA ALA A 212 17.05 0.51 16.57
C ALA A 212 17.71 1.55 15.63
N PRO A 213 18.01 2.75 16.11
CA PRO A 213 18.76 3.75 15.32
C PRO A 213 20.08 3.17 14.78
N GLY A 214 20.35 3.38 13.49
CA GLY A 214 21.51 2.84 12.79
C GLY A 214 21.26 1.47 12.12
N GLU A 215 20.26 0.70 12.57
CA GLU A 215 19.89 -0.60 11.98
C GLU A 215 18.65 -0.51 11.09
N ARG A 216 18.01 0.65 11.10
CA ARG A 216 16.81 0.96 10.30
C ARG A 216 17.15 1.21 8.83
N LEU A 217 16.08 1.27 8.02
CA LEU A 217 16.15 1.82 6.68
C LEU A 217 15.58 3.25 6.67
N MET A 218 16.20 4.12 5.88
CA MET A 218 15.60 5.38 5.47
C MET A 218 14.88 5.17 4.15
N ASN A 219 13.58 5.35 4.15
CA ASN A 219 12.71 5.22 2.99
C ASN A 219 12.43 6.58 2.38
N PHE A 220 12.34 6.68 1.05
CA PHE A 220 11.77 7.84 0.39
C PHE A 220 10.62 7.49 -0.55
N VAL A 221 9.73 8.45 -0.74
CA VAL A 221 8.70 8.46 -1.78
C VAL A 221 8.75 9.81 -2.47
N TRP A 222 8.97 9.82 -3.79
CA TRP A 222 9.08 11.03 -4.58
C TRP A 222 8.10 11.02 -5.74
N TYR A 223 7.11 11.91 -5.73
CA TYR A 223 6.10 12.00 -6.76
C TYR A 223 6.55 12.95 -7.86
N ARG A 224 6.56 12.45 -9.10
CA ARG A 224 6.95 13.20 -10.29
C ARG A 224 5.91 13.01 -11.38
N ASN A 225 5.55 14.11 -12.04
CA ASN A 225 4.60 14.11 -13.16
C ASN A 225 5.26 13.53 -14.41
N TYR A 226 4.49 12.70 -15.13
CA TYR A 226 4.82 12.18 -16.44
C TYR A 226 3.58 12.27 -17.31
N LEU A 227 3.73 12.80 -18.53
CA LEU A 227 2.63 12.85 -19.48
C LEU A 227 2.26 11.42 -19.92
N GLU A 228 0.96 11.16 -19.97
CA GLU A 228 0.45 9.89 -20.49
C GLU A 228 0.91 9.70 -21.93
N GLY A 229 1.27 8.49 -22.31
CA GLY A 229 1.90 8.19 -23.59
C GLY A 229 3.43 8.14 -23.47
N GLY A 230 4.16 8.79 -24.38
CA GLY A 230 5.60 8.61 -24.57
C GLY A 230 6.45 8.77 -23.30
N ASP A 231 6.19 9.77 -22.46
CA ASP A 231 6.96 10.01 -21.24
C ASP A 231 6.72 8.89 -20.20
N LEU A 232 5.45 8.56 -19.97
CA LEU A 232 5.06 7.49 -19.03
C LEU A 232 5.53 6.13 -19.55
N ASP A 233 5.31 5.84 -20.82
CA ASP A 233 5.72 4.57 -21.44
C ASP A 233 7.24 4.40 -21.39
N GLY A 234 7.98 5.49 -21.63
CA GLY A 234 9.44 5.50 -21.53
C GLY A 234 9.94 5.11 -20.16
N VAL A 235 9.41 5.73 -19.07
CA VAL A 235 9.85 5.46 -17.70
C VAL A 235 9.36 4.09 -17.19
N LEU A 236 8.27 3.57 -17.75
CA LEU A 236 7.73 2.25 -17.42
C LEU A 236 8.34 1.12 -18.25
N THR A 237 9.19 1.43 -19.22
CA THR A 237 9.95 0.41 -19.95
C THR A 237 11.19 0.05 -19.11
N ASP A 238 11.22 -1.19 -18.65
CA ASP A 238 12.30 -1.70 -17.80
C ASP A 238 13.63 -1.91 -18.55
N ASP A 239 14.67 -2.33 -17.86
CA ASP A 239 16.00 -2.56 -18.41
C ASP A 239 16.04 -3.72 -19.42
N ALA A 240 15.08 -4.65 -19.37
CA ALA A 240 14.90 -5.71 -20.35
C ALA A 240 14.06 -5.25 -21.58
N GLY A 241 13.64 -3.96 -21.63
CA GLY A 241 12.80 -3.43 -22.70
C GLY A 241 11.32 -3.81 -22.60
N GLN A 242 10.89 -4.42 -21.49
CA GLN A 242 9.50 -4.76 -21.25
C GLN A 242 8.74 -3.56 -20.64
N ARG A 243 7.66 -3.12 -21.30
CA ARG A 243 6.76 -2.13 -20.72
C ARG A 243 5.95 -2.75 -19.58
N ARG A 244 6.01 -2.11 -18.44
CA ARG A 244 5.26 -2.46 -17.24
C ARG A 244 4.01 -1.57 -17.13
N GLU A 245 2.92 -2.11 -16.60
CA GLU A 245 1.66 -1.37 -16.49
C GLU A 245 1.50 -0.65 -15.15
N LEU A 246 1.86 -1.30 -14.05
CA LEU A 246 1.56 -0.82 -12.70
C LEU A 246 2.81 -0.33 -11.95
N SER A 247 3.95 -0.97 -12.19
CA SER A 247 5.18 -0.68 -11.49
C SER A 247 6.39 -1.28 -12.21
N VAL A 248 7.54 -0.62 -12.11
CA VAL A 248 8.83 -1.22 -12.45
C VAL A 248 9.49 -1.66 -11.15
N PRO A 249 9.72 -2.96 -10.94
CA PRO A 249 10.18 -3.48 -9.65
C PRO A 249 11.62 -3.07 -9.33
N PRO A 250 12.05 -3.21 -8.04
CA PRO A 250 13.42 -2.91 -7.64
C PRO A 250 14.47 -3.68 -8.47
N GLY A 251 15.41 -2.93 -9.05
CA GLY A 251 16.49 -3.48 -9.89
C GLY A 251 16.14 -3.65 -11.35
N ALA A 252 14.90 -3.37 -11.77
CA ALA A 252 14.49 -3.45 -13.18
C ALA A 252 14.33 -2.08 -13.85
N VAL A 253 14.50 -0.99 -13.13
CA VAL A 253 14.44 0.36 -13.72
C VAL A 253 15.66 0.59 -14.61
N ALA A 254 15.42 0.98 -15.87
CA ALA A 254 16.48 1.20 -16.83
C ALA A 254 17.50 2.24 -16.33
N ALA A 255 18.80 1.95 -16.50
CA ALA A 255 19.91 2.74 -15.96
C ALA A 255 19.84 4.23 -16.31
N ARG A 256 19.37 4.57 -17.54
CA ARG A 256 19.17 5.96 -17.96
C ARG A 256 18.20 6.73 -17.07
N HIS A 257 17.10 6.08 -16.64
CA HIS A 257 16.10 6.70 -15.76
C HIS A 257 16.58 6.83 -14.33
N VAL A 258 17.41 5.88 -13.86
CA VAL A 258 18.06 5.99 -12.54
C VAL A 258 19.07 7.16 -12.56
N ALA A 259 19.85 7.31 -13.62
CA ALA A 259 20.80 8.43 -13.78
C ALA A 259 20.07 9.78 -13.82
N GLU A 260 18.98 9.87 -14.60
CA GLU A 260 18.13 11.06 -14.66
C GLU A 260 17.53 11.39 -13.28
N MET A 261 16.95 10.41 -12.59
CA MET A 261 16.40 10.60 -11.23
C MET A 261 17.44 11.19 -10.28
N ARG A 262 18.66 10.65 -10.27
CA ARG A 262 19.77 11.15 -9.45
C ARG A 262 20.19 12.56 -9.83
N GLY A 263 20.30 12.86 -11.13
CA GLY A 263 20.62 14.21 -11.61
C GLY A 263 19.57 15.24 -11.20
N VAL A 264 18.29 14.90 -11.31
CA VAL A 264 17.20 15.76 -10.83
C VAL A 264 17.22 15.91 -9.31
N ALA A 265 17.56 14.86 -8.57
CA ALA A 265 17.70 14.93 -7.11
C ALA A 265 18.76 15.94 -6.70
N GLN A 266 19.95 15.88 -7.30
CA GLN A 266 21.03 16.85 -7.06
C GLN A 266 20.63 18.29 -7.41
N ALA A 267 19.91 18.46 -8.51
CA ALA A 267 19.51 19.78 -8.99
C ALA A 267 18.34 20.40 -8.22
N ARG A 268 17.43 19.60 -7.64
CA ARG A 268 16.16 20.10 -7.11
C ARG A 268 15.92 19.86 -5.62
N LEU A 269 16.55 18.84 -5.02
CA LEU A 269 16.26 18.44 -3.63
C LEU A 269 17.27 19.07 -2.64
N PRO A 270 16.88 19.31 -1.39
CA PRO A 270 17.81 19.70 -0.34
C PRO A 270 18.81 18.55 -0.07
N ALA A 271 20.04 18.91 0.27
CA ALA A 271 21.15 17.98 0.38
C ALA A 271 20.85 16.71 1.22
N PRO A 272 20.22 16.77 2.40
CA PRO A 272 19.92 15.55 3.16
C PRO A 272 19.01 14.57 2.41
N ILE A 273 18.00 15.06 1.72
CA ILE A 273 17.06 14.21 0.95
C ILE A 273 17.74 13.72 -0.34
N ALA A 274 18.48 14.58 -1.03
CA ALA A 274 19.23 14.19 -2.24
C ALA A 274 20.22 13.04 -1.93
N ARG A 275 20.89 13.07 -0.78
CA ARG A 275 21.81 12.00 -0.33
C ARG A 275 21.08 10.66 -0.19
N VAL A 276 19.85 10.64 0.36
CA VAL A 276 19.06 9.41 0.44
C VAL A 276 18.79 8.86 -0.96
N VAL A 277 18.33 9.72 -1.88
CA VAL A 277 18.02 9.30 -3.28
C VAL A 277 19.25 8.78 -4.01
N GLU A 278 20.40 9.46 -3.86
CA GLU A 278 21.66 9.06 -4.48
C GLU A 278 22.16 7.69 -4.02
N ARG A 279 21.99 7.37 -2.73
CA ARG A 279 22.46 6.14 -2.11
C ARG A 279 21.58 4.92 -2.39
N VAL A 280 20.37 5.11 -2.94
CA VAL A 280 19.50 3.97 -3.29
C VAL A 280 20.11 3.20 -4.46
N GLU A 281 20.40 1.93 -4.24
CA GLU A 281 20.95 1.03 -5.25
C GLU A 281 19.88 0.53 -6.22
N ARG A 282 18.72 0.16 -5.67
CA ARG A 282 17.61 -0.45 -6.40
C ARG A 282 16.32 0.38 -6.29
N PRO A 283 16.27 1.58 -6.89
CA PRO A 283 15.03 2.35 -6.93
C PRO A 283 13.97 1.62 -7.75
N PHE A 284 12.72 1.93 -7.47
CA PHE A 284 11.58 1.38 -8.21
C PHE A 284 10.51 2.43 -8.46
N LEU A 285 9.62 2.13 -9.38
CA LEU A 285 8.55 3.00 -9.81
C LEU A 285 7.18 2.37 -9.53
N GLN A 286 6.26 3.20 -9.08
CA GLN A 286 4.87 2.82 -8.90
C GLN A 286 3.98 3.87 -9.57
N VAL A 287 3.17 3.44 -10.54
CA VAL A 287 2.19 4.33 -11.17
C VAL A 287 1.10 4.64 -10.16
N ILE A 288 0.69 5.91 -10.10
CA ILE A 288 -0.42 6.31 -9.26
C ILE A 288 -1.71 6.26 -10.06
N TYR A 289 -2.60 5.40 -9.64
CA TYR A 289 -3.93 5.21 -10.21
C TYR A 289 -5.01 5.51 -9.18
N ASP A 290 -6.16 5.88 -9.69
CA ASP A 290 -7.43 5.89 -8.98
C ASP A 290 -8.29 4.73 -9.48
N ILE A 291 -8.84 3.94 -8.57
CA ILE A 291 -9.88 2.94 -8.87
C ILE A 291 -11.00 3.12 -7.87
N GLU A 292 -12.23 3.12 -8.37
CA GLU A 292 -13.46 3.23 -7.60
C GLU A 292 -14.50 2.26 -8.18
N VAL A 293 -15.07 1.43 -7.34
CA VAL A 293 -16.12 0.50 -7.75
C VAL A 293 -17.48 0.97 -7.25
N PRO A 294 -18.57 0.78 -8.03
CA PRO A 294 -19.92 1.08 -7.60
C PRO A 294 -20.51 0.00 -6.68
N ARG A 295 -19.87 -1.16 -6.58
CA ARG A 295 -20.28 -2.31 -5.76
C ARG A 295 -19.08 -3.11 -5.30
N MET A 296 -19.15 -3.64 -4.08
CA MET A 296 -18.13 -4.53 -3.50
C MET A 296 -18.67 -5.95 -3.24
N ALA A 297 -19.99 -6.14 -3.16
CA ALA A 297 -20.65 -7.41 -2.87
C ALA A 297 -21.45 -7.95 -4.07
N PHE A 298 -21.31 -9.25 -4.36
CA PHE A 298 -21.91 -9.94 -5.50
C PHE A 298 -22.36 -11.36 -5.08
N GLY A 299 -23.47 -11.43 -4.35
CA GLY A 299 -23.92 -12.67 -3.75
C GLY A 299 -22.93 -13.19 -2.70
N ARG A 300 -22.20 -14.25 -3.00
CA ARG A 300 -21.18 -14.85 -2.11
C ARG A 300 -19.75 -14.45 -2.44
N VAL A 301 -19.56 -13.44 -3.30
CA VAL A 301 -18.28 -12.92 -3.74
C VAL A 301 -18.15 -11.47 -3.32
N CYS A 302 -17.00 -11.07 -2.76
CA CYS A 302 -16.72 -9.67 -2.48
C CYS A 302 -15.34 -9.22 -2.97
N LEU A 303 -15.24 -7.92 -3.30
CA LEU A 303 -13.97 -7.23 -3.62
C LEU A 303 -13.48 -6.49 -2.37
N LEU A 304 -12.20 -6.64 -2.01
CA LEU A 304 -11.63 -6.07 -0.79
C LEU A 304 -10.31 -5.33 -1.08
N GLY A 305 -10.07 -4.22 -0.38
CA GLY A 305 -8.84 -3.46 -0.49
C GLY A 305 -8.64 -2.88 -1.90
N ASP A 306 -7.43 -3.00 -2.46
CA ASP A 306 -7.07 -2.46 -3.78
C ASP A 306 -7.83 -3.14 -4.95
N ALA A 307 -8.46 -4.27 -4.72
CA ALA A 307 -9.36 -4.87 -5.71
C ALA A 307 -10.62 -4.02 -5.92
N ALA A 308 -11.07 -3.29 -4.89
CA ALA A 308 -12.22 -2.41 -4.93
C ALA A 308 -11.83 -0.94 -5.09
N PHE A 309 -10.94 -0.44 -4.24
CA PHE A 309 -10.52 0.96 -4.21
C PHE A 309 -9.00 1.09 -4.21
N VAL A 310 -8.46 1.72 -5.24
CA VAL A 310 -7.05 2.17 -5.24
C VAL A 310 -7.04 3.66 -4.98
N VAL A 311 -6.47 4.04 -3.85
CA VAL A 311 -6.40 5.42 -3.38
C VAL A 311 -4.98 5.94 -3.51
N ARG A 312 -4.83 7.25 -3.78
CA ARG A 312 -3.51 7.87 -3.85
C ARG A 312 -2.82 7.83 -2.48
N PRO A 313 -1.50 7.62 -2.40
CA PRO A 313 -0.83 7.30 -1.14
C PRO A 313 -0.67 8.47 -0.17
N HIS A 314 -1.19 9.66 -0.48
CA HIS A 314 -0.98 10.89 0.27
C HIS A 314 -1.59 10.91 1.69
N ALA A 315 -2.55 10.04 1.98
CA ALA A 315 -3.12 9.89 3.32
C ALA A 315 -2.50 8.72 4.12
N ALA A 316 -1.54 7.99 3.52
CA ALA A 316 -0.94 6.76 4.07
C ALA A 316 -1.96 5.66 4.44
N ALA A 317 -3.15 5.66 3.83
CA ALA A 317 -4.33 4.92 4.30
C ALA A 317 -4.70 3.67 3.47
N GLY A 318 -3.96 3.31 2.40
CA GLY A 318 -4.31 2.16 1.57
C GLY A 318 -4.34 0.84 2.34
N THR A 319 -3.31 0.55 3.13
CA THR A 319 -3.25 -0.64 3.99
C THR A 319 -4.27 -0.59 5.13
N ALA A 320 -4.51 0.59 5.69
CA ALA A 320 -5.51 0.80 6.74
C ALA A 320 -6.93 0.55 6.21
N LYS A 321 -7.22 1.00 4.98
CA LYS A 321 -8.51 0.75 4.31
C LYS A 321 -8.72 -0.74 4.09
N ALA A 322 -7.73 -1.46 3.57
CA ALA A 322 -7.83 -2.91 3.37
C ALA A 322 -8.02 -3.68 4.69
N ALA A 323 -7.35 -3.27 5.76
CA ALA A 323 -7.54 -3.84 7.09
C ALA A 323 -8.94 -3.52 7.66
N ALA A 324 -9.43 -2.28 7.50
CA ALA A 324 -10.78 -1.89 7.93
C ALA A 324 -11.88 -2.66 7.18
N ASP A 325 -11.71 -2.86 5.86
CA ASP A 325 -12.61 -3.71 5.08
C ASP A 325 -12.69 -5.13 5.66
N ALA A 326 -11.52 -5.70 6.00
CA ALA A 326 -11.44 -7.06 6.54
C ALA A 326 -12.08 -7.18 7.94
N TRP A 327 -11.87 -6.19 8.80
CA TRP A 327 -12.51 -6.13 10.12
C TRP A 327 -14.03 -6.08 9.99
N ALA A 328 -14.54 -5.15 9.19
CA ALA A 328 -15.98 -5.01 8.98
C ALA A 328 -16.59 -6.26 8.32
N LEU A 329 -15.85 -6.93 7.41
CA LEU A 329 -16.29 -8.18 6.78
C LEU A 329 -16.45 -9.29 7.83
N ALA A 330 -15.45 -9.50 8.68
CA ALA A 330 -15.51 -10.52 9.72
C ALA A 330 -16.65 -10.23 10.72
N GLU A 331 -16.85 -8.98 11.10
CA GLU A 331 -17.96 -8.56 11.97
C GLU A 331 -19.32 -8.81 11.31
N ALA A 332 -19.49 -8.53 10.02
CA ALA A 332 -20.73 -8.78 9.30
C ALA A 332 -21.02 -10.29 9.20
N ILE A 333 -20.01 -11.10 8.85
CA ILE A 333 -20.13 -12.56 8.79
C ILE A 333 -20.46 -13.18 10.15
N ALA A 334 -19.92 -12.62 11.24
CA ALA A 334 -20.21 -13.11 12.60
C ALA A 334 -21.63 -12.79 13.09
N ARG A 335 -22.24 -11.72 12.56
CA ARG A 335 -23.59 -11.27 12.97
C ARG A 335 -24.73 -11.96 12.20
N GLU A 336 -24.48 -12.28 10.94
CA GLU A 336 -25.50 -12.78 10.02
C GLU A 336 -25.36 -14.29 9.82
N THR A 337 -26.49 -14.96 9.59
CA THR A 337 -26.51 -16.39 9.32
C THR A 337 -26.31 -16.72 7.83
N ASP A 338 -26.48 -15.72 6.97
CA ASP A 338 -26.44 -15.85 5.52
C ASP A 338 -25.37 -14.91 4.90
N VAL A 339 -24.47 -15.48 4.09
CA VAL A 339 -23.36 -14.76 3.49
C VAL A 339 -23.80 -13.59 2.59
N PRO A 340 -24.76 -13.74 1.66
CA PRO A 340 -25.25 -12.62 0.85
C PRO A 340 -25.79 -11.46 1.68
N THR A 341 -26.52 -11.73 2.75
CA THR A 341 -27.05 -10.71 3.67
C THR A 341 -25.91 -10.00 4.40
N ALA A 342 -24.93 -10.75 4.92
CA ALA A 342 -23.75 -10.20 5.57
C ALA A 342 -22.97 -9.25 4.63
N LEU A 343 -22.74 -9.69 3.40
CA LEU A 343 -22.03 -8.88 2.40
C LEU A 343 -22.80 -7.63 1.99
N SER A 344 -24.14 -7.70 1.91
CA SER A 344 -24.96 -6.54 1.61
C SER A 344 -24.91 -5.47 2.70
N HIS A 345 -24.92 -5.86 3.98
CA HIS A 345 -24.75 -4.94 5.11
C HIS A 345 -23.34 -4.36 5.16
N TRP A 346 -22.32 -5.17 4.94
CA TRP A 346 -20.92 -4.76 4.91
C TRP A 346 -20.63 -3.73 3.81
N GLU A 347 -21.19 -3.90 2.62
CA GLU A 347 -20.88 -3.15 1.42
C GLU A 347 -21.07 -1.64 1.58
N SER A 348 -22.18 -1.21 2.17
CA SER A 348 -22.59 0.19 2.16
C SER A 348 -21.60 1.10 2.88
N GLU A 349 -21.09 0.68 4.04
CA GLU A 349 -20.08 1.43 4.81
C GLU A 349 -18.73 1.44 4.12
N GLN A 350 -18.34 0.31 3.49
CA GLN A 350 -17.04 0.20 2.84
C GLN A 350 -16.97 0.98 1.52
N LEU A 351 -18.08 1.06 0.78
CA LEU A 351 -18.22 1.95 -0.37
C LEU A 351 -18.08 3.42 0.04
N ALA A 352 -18.79 3.84 1.09
CA ALA A 352 -18.73 5.22 1.59
C ALA A 352 -17.31 5.57 2.05
N LEU A 353 -16.64 4.69 2.80
CA LEU A 353 -15.26 4.87 3.26
C LEU A 353 -14.30 4.98 2.07
N GLY A 354 -14.42 4.08 1.09
CA GLY A 354 -13.58 4.07 -0.11
C GLY A 354 -13.72 5.35 -0.93
N ALA A 355 -14.94 5.78 -1.21
CA ALA A 355 -15.24 6.99 -1.97
C ALA A 355 -14.72 8.26 -1.27
N GLN A 356 -14.98 8.41 0.03
CA GLN A 356 -14.50 9.55 0.82
C GLN A 356 -12.97 9.63 0.85
N LEU A 357 -12.30 8.49 1.06
CA LEU A 357 -10.84 8.42 1.09
C LEU A 357 -10.24 8.73 -0.28
N LEU A 358 -10.83 8.22 -1.36
CA LEU A 358 -10.38 8.48 -2.72
C LEU A 358 -10.51 9.96 -3.07
N GLU A 359 -11.65 10.58 -2.77
CA GLU A 359 -11.85 12.03 -2.98
C GLU A 359 -10.82 12.85 -2.20
N ARG A 360 -10.62 12.53 -0.92
CA ARG A 360 -9.62 13.19 -0.10
C ARG A 360 -8.22 13.07 -0.67
N THR A 361 -7.81 11.87 -1.08
CA THR A 361 -6.45 11.64 -1.59
C THR A 361 -6.24 12.26 -2.98
N ARG A 362 -7.27 12.35 -3.81
CA ARG A 362 -7.27 13.14 -5.07
C ARG A 362 -7.02 14.61 -4.77
N ARG A 363 -7.76 15.19 -3.82
CA ARG A 363 -7.61 16.60 -3.41
C ARG A 363 -6.21 16.90 -2.87
N ILE A 364 -5.68 16.06 -1.99
CA ILE A 364 -4.32 16.22 -1.46
C ILE A 364 -3.28 16.11 -2.59
N GLY A 365 -3.38 15.10 -3.45
CA GLY A 365 -2.43 14.91 -4.55
C GLY A 365 -2.41 16.08 -5.55
N ARG A 366 -3.56 16.67 -5.85
CA ARG A 366 -3.63 17.86 -6.71
C ARG A 366 -2.85 19.05 -6.15
N ARG A 367 -2.81 19.23 -4.81
CA ARG A 367 -2.15 20.38 -4.18
C ARG A 367 -0.68 20.53 -4.57
N SER A 368 0.06 19.42 -4.64
CA SER A 368 1.47 19.43 -5.02
C SER A 368 1.68 19.20 -6.52
N GLN A 369 0.90 18.30 -7.14
CA GLN A 369 1.16 17.84 -8.49
C GLN A 369 0.57 18.75 -9.57
N VAL A 370 -0.45 19.55 -9.23
CA VAL A 370 -1.22 20.38 -10.19
C VAL A 370 -1.36 21.81 -9.71
N ASP A 371 -1.91 22.02 -8.50
CA ASP A 371 -2.42 23.32 -8.09
C ASP A 371 -1.34 24.21 -7.44
N GLY A 372 -0.20 23.65 -7.01
CA GLY A 372 0.91 24.40 -6.41
C GLY A 372 0.56 25.07 -5.07
N ASN A 373 -0.48 24.59 -4.39
CA ASN A 373 -1.01 25.20 -3.16
C ASN A 373 -0.80 24.32 -1.91
N TRP A 374 0.25 23.49 -1.92
CA TRP A 374 0.66 22.70 -0.75
C TRP A 374 1.31 23.60 0.28
N VAL A 375 0.67 23.71 1.45
CA VAL A 375 1.14 24.56 2.56
C VAL A 375 1.71 23.66 3.68
N PRO A 376 3.00 23.81 4.04
CA PRO A 376 3.57 23.11 5.18
C PRO A 376 2.79 23.34 6.46
N GLY A 377 2.47 22.23 7.17
CA GLY A 377 1.72 22.32 8.44
C GLY A 377 0.19 22.40 8.29
N ASP A 378 -0.34 22.40 7.07
CA ASP A 378 -1.78 22.36 6.87
C ASP A 378 -2.38 21.07 7.47
N PRO A 379 -3.37 21.17 8.39
CA PRO A 379 -3.99 20.00 9.02
C PRO A 379 -4.59 18.97 8.02
N GLU A 380 -5.07 19.42 6.86
CA GLU A 380 -5.61 18.52 5.82
C GLU A 380 -4.60 17.51 5.30
N LEU A 381 -3.30 17.79 5.44
CA LEU A 381 -2.20 16.92 5.00
C LEU A 381 -1.84 15.83 6.04
N ILE A 382 -2.44 15.87 7.22
CA ILE A 382 -2.22 14.85 8.26
C ILE A 382 -2.78 13.50 7.78
N PHE A 383 -1.99 12.44 7.94
CA PHE A 383 -2.40 11.08 7.57
C PHE A 383 -3.63 10.63 8.36
N GLY A 384 -4.38 9.70 7.80
CA GLY A 384 -5.53 9.12 8.45
C GLY A 384 -6.50 8.47 7.46
N LEU A 385 -7.23 7.48 7.93
CA LEU A 385 -8.18 6.72 7.12
C LEU A 385 -9.49 7.48 6.90
N ARG A 386 -10.07 8.01 7.97
CA ARG A 386 -11.41 8.64 7.95
C ARG A 386 -11.36 10.17 7.86
N GLY A 387 -10.17 10.75 7.97
CA GLY A 387 -9.92 12.19 7.93
C GLY A 387 -8.54 12.50 8.48
N PRO A 388 -8.15 13.79 8.54
CA PRO A 388 -6.88 14.19 9.14
C PRO A 388 -6.75 13.68 10.57
N GLY A 389 -5.75 12.84 10.86
CA GLY A 389 -5.49 12.27 12.18
C GLY A 389 -6.50 11.21 12.65
N ARG A 390 -7.40 10.75 11.79
CA ARG A 390 -8.49 9.82 12.15
C ARG A 390 -8.61 8.68 11.18
#